data_0dc629fec0b86896412c1a8b74bbc578
#
_entry.id   0dc629fec0b86896412c1a8b74bbc578
#
_cell.length_a   1.000
_cell.length_b   1.000
_cell.length_c   1.000
_cell.angle_alpha   90.00
_cell.angle_beta   90.00
_cell.angle_gamma   90.00
#
_symmetry.space_group_name_H-M   'P 1'
#
loop_
_entity.id
_entity.type
_entity.pdbx_description
1 polymer ?
#
loop_
_entity_poly.entity_id
_entity_poly.type
_entity_poly.pdbx_seq_one_letter_code
_entity_poly.pdbx_strand_id
1 'polypeptide(L)'
;PRVAPEGVSGHLIFTHFDAVTVNLVQKLGQYGIDYVILTAELQNALDLHDQGYQVVVGDLDDPETYRRLHIDRAAMVVVLNDDITSTNIIFTIREINNGVVIVTNADADDSLDILALAGSTHVLQFTKMLGQALARRVHGVSMKANVVGSFDQLLIAEAPAMRTWLQGKTLAESRLRQVA
;
A
#
# COMPACT_ATOMS: atom_id res chain seq x y z
N PRO A 1 6.54 1.53 -22.74
CA PRO A 1 7.40 0.35 -22.63
C PRO A 1 6.60 -0.90 -22.33
N ARG A 2 7.16 -2.07 -22.62
CA ARG A 2 6.56 -3.39 -22.28
C ARG A 2 7.42 -4.16 -21.27
N VAL A 3 8.50 -3.56 -20.82
CA VAL A 3 9.48 -4.14 -19.90
C VAL A 3 9.94 -3.05 -18.92
N ALA A 4 10.15 -3.41 -17.68
CA ALA A 4 10.76 -2.50 -16.69
C ALA A 4 12.22 -2.20 -17.08
N PRO A 5 12.82 -1.09 -16.65
CA PRO A 5 14.21 -0.78 -16.90
C PRO A 5 15.14 -1.91 -16.44
N GLU A 6 16.17 -2.21 -17.25
CA GLU A 6 17.21 -3.18 -16.87
C GLU A 6 17.93 -2.70 -15.61
N GLY A 7 18.11 -3.59 -14.65
CA GLY A 7 18.81 -3.28 -13.40
C GLY A 7 17.93 -2.76 -12.26
N VAL A 8 16.64 -2.51 -12.49
CA VAL A 8 15.73 -2.13 -11.40
C VAL A 8 15.62 -3.27 -10.38
N SER A 9 15.72 -2.93 -9.09
CA SER A 9 15.55 -3.87 -7.97
C SER A 9 15.06 -3.13 -6.73
N GLY A 10 14.34 -3.83 -5.85
CA GLY A 10 13.72 -3.20 -4.68
C GLY A 10 12.60 -2.22 -5.03
N HIS A 11 12.12 -2.25 -6.26
CA HIS A 11 11.07 -1.38 -6.76
C HIS A 11 9.68 -1.87 -6.37
N LEU A 12 8.68 -0.98 -6.48
CA LEU A 12 7.28 -1.31 -6.30
C LEU A 12 6.58 -1.50 -7.65
N ILE A 13 5.65 -2.46 -7.72
CA ILE A 13 4.78 -2.67 -8.87
C ILE A 13 3.36 -2.30 -8.46
N PHE A 14 2.72 -1.39 -9.20
CA PHE A 14 1.33 -1.00 -9.03
C PHE A 14 0.49 -1.59 -10.17
N THR A 15 -0.63 -2.22 -9.85
CA THR A 15 -1.54 -2.78 -10.86
C THR A 15 -2.76 -1.90 -11.13
N HIS A 16 -2.87 -0.81 -10.41
CA HIS A 16 -3.94 0.17 -10.57
C HIS A 16 -3.40 1.59 -10.36
N PHE A 17 -4.00 2.56 -11.08
CA PHE A 17 -3.65 3.97 -10.93
C PHE A 17 -4.85 4.75 -10.36
N ASP A 18 -4.69 5.17 -9.13
CA ASP A 18 -5.69 5.92 -8.38
C ASP A 18 -5.03 6.98 -7.48
N ALA A 19 -5.83 7.64 -6.64
CA ALA A 19 -5.34 8.65 -5.70
C ALA A 19 -4.35 8.09 -4.67
N VAL A 20 -4.47 6.82 -4.29
CA VAL A 20 -3.53 6.15 -3.36
C VAL A 20 -2.19 5.96 -4.05
N THR A 21 -2.20 5.44 -5.29
CA THR A 21 -1.00 5.26 -6.11
C THR A 21 -0.28 6.59 -6.35
N VAL A 22 -0.99 7.66 -6.71
CA VAL A 22 -0.40 9.00 -6.91
C VAL A 22 0.32 9.48 -5.65
N ASN A 23 -0.34 9.42 -4.49
CA ASN A 23 0.24 9.86 -3.22
C ASN A 23 1.45 9.01 -2.81
N LEU A 24 1.38 7.70 -3.03
CA LEU A 24 2.48 6.80 -2.70
C LEU A 24 3.68 7.04 -3.61
N VAL A 25 3.48 7.16 -4.91
CA VAL A 25 4.54 7.46 -5.89
C VAL A 25 5.28 8.77 -5.55
N GLN A 26 4.55 9.81 -5.16
CA GLN A 26 5.17 11.06 -4.70
C GLN A 26 6.08 10.85 -3.48
N LYS A 27 5.68 9.99 -2.55
CA LYS A 27 6.49 9.64 -1.38
C LYS A 27 7.69 8.78 -1.75
N LEU A 28 7.53 7.80 -2.62
CA LEU A 28 8.63 6.96 -3.12
C LEU A 28 9.74 7.80 -3.76
N GLY A 29 9.38 8.82 -4.54
CA GLY A 29 10.34 9.77 -5.14
C GLY A 29 11.18 10.51 -4.10
N GLN A 30 10.63 10.82 -2.92
CA GLN A 30 11.37 11.44 -1.81
C GLN A 30 12.42 10.49 -1.18
N TYR A 31 12.20 9.19 -1.27
CA TYR A 31 13.09 8.16 -0.73
C TYR A 31 14.01 7.52 -1.78
N GLY A 32 13.89 7.94 -3.05
CA GLY A 32 14.67 7.37 -4.16
C GLY A 32 14.31 5.91 -4.44
N ILE A 33 13.05 5.52 -4.19
CA ILE A 33 12.56 4.16 -4.45
C ILE A 33 11.90 4.14 -5.82
N ASP A 34 12.36 3.22 -6.68
CA ASP A 34 11.80 3.02 -8.00
C ASP A 34 10.42 2.36 -7.95
N TYR A 35 9.63 2.59 -8.99
CA TYR A 35 8.31 1.98 -9.13
C TYR A 35 7.97 1.75 -10.61
N VAL A 36 6.99 0.91 -10.87
CA VAL A 36 6.39 0.69 -12.19
C VAL A 36 4.89 0.58 -12.02
N ILE A 37 4.13 1.29 -12.87
CA ILE A 37 2.67 1.15 -12.97
C ILE A 37 2.36 0.23 -14.14
N LEU A 38 1.66 -0.86 -13.89
CA LEU A 38 1.18 -1.79 -14.90
C LEU A 38 -0.26 -1.43 -15.30
N THR A 39 -0.51 -1.32 -16.58
CA THR A 39 -1.86 -1.15 -17.13
C THR A 39 -2.03 -1.99 -18.38
N ALA A 40 -3.23 -2.54 -18.59
CA ALA A 40 -3.56 -3.30 -19.79
C ALA A 40 -3.81 -2.38 -21.01
N GLU A 41 -4.26 -1.16 -20.78
CA GLU A 41 -4.68 -0.23 -21.82
C GLU A 41 -3.55 0.66 -22.31
N LEU A 42 -3.27 0.60 -23.61
CA LEU A 42 -2.21 1.39 -24.22
C LEU A 42 -2.46 2.91 -24.09
N GLN A 43 -3.72 3.35 -24.24
CA GLN A 43 -4.04 4.79 -24.15
C GLN A 43 -3.77 5.32 -22.75
N ASN A 44 -4.21 4.60 -21.71
CA ASN A 44 -3.91 4.96 -20.33
C ASN A 44 -2.40 5.01 -20.07
N ALA A 45 -1.65 4.07 -20.64
CA ALA A 45 -0.20 4.06 -20.49
C ALA A 45 0.47 5.28 -21.14
N LEU A 46 -0.03 5.74 -22.29
CA LEU A 46 0.49 6.93 -22.95
C LEU A 46 0.19 8.18 -22.13
N ASP A 47 -1.05 8.32 -21.67
CA ASP A 47 -1.48 9.47 -20.88
C ASP A 47 -0.70 9.58 -19.55
N LEU A 48 -0.43 8.45 -18.90
CA LEU A 48 0.38 8.41 -17.68
C LEU A 48 1.86 8.69 -17.96
N HIS A 49 2.40 8.16 -19.05
CA HIS A 49 3.76 8.41 -19.47
C HIS A 49 3.99 9.91 -19.77
N ASP A 50 3.05 10.57 -20.46
CA ASP A 50 3.13 12.00 -20.77
C ASP A 50 3.06 12.85 -19.49
N GLN A 51 2.45 12.35 -18.41
CA GLN A 51 2.47 12.95 -17.09
C GLN A 51 3.76 12.66 -16.29
N GLY A 52 4.70 11.89 -16.86
CA GLY A 52 5.98 11.60 -16.24
C GLY A 52 6.01 10.35 -15.35
N TYR A 53 4.96 9.52 -15.37
CA TYR A 53 4.95 8.26 -14.62
C TYR A 53 5.72 7.15 -15.33
N GLN A 54 6.32 6.24 -14.57
CA GLN A 54 6.94 5.03 -15.11
C GLN A 54 5.86 3.96 -15.31
N VAL A 55 5.50 3.70 -16.57
CA VAL A 55 4.38 2.83 -16.93
C VAL A 55 4.82 1.73 -17.86
N VAL A 56 4.28 0.55 -17.68
CA VAL A 56 4.42 -0.61 -18.57
C VAL A 56 3.05 -1.11 -18.98
N VAL A 57 2.92 -1.47 -20.26
CA VAL A 57 1.70 -2.10 -20.81
C VAL A 57 1.85 -3.61 -20.76
N GLY A 58 0.88 -4.27 -20.15
CA GLY A 58 0.81 -5.71 -20.06
C GLY A 58 -0.52 -6.20 -19.53
N ASP A 59 -0.81 -7.47 -19.75
CA ASP A 59 -1.99 -8.12 -19.20
C ASP A 59 -1.79 -8.38 -17.71
N LEU A 60 -2.81 -8.06 -16.91
CA LEU A 60 -2.78 -8.22 -15.45
C LEU A 60 -2.84 -9.69 -15.02
N ASP A 61 -3.39 -10.56 -15.86
CA ASP A 61 -3.57 -11.98 -15.58
C ASP A 61 -2.49 -12.85 -16.30
N ASP A 62 -1.49 -12.22 -16.95
CA ASP A 62 -0.40 -12.93 -17.61
C ASP A 62 0.85 -13.00 -16.70
N PRO A 63 1.29 -14.20 -16.26
CA PRO A 63 2.51 -14.37 -15.47
C PRO A 63 3.76 -13.80 -16.15
N GLU A 64 3.81 -13.84 -17.49
CA GLU A 64 4.95 -13.32 -18.25
C GLU A 64 5.08 -11.80 -18.14
N THR A 65 3.95 -11.09 -17.95
CA THR A 65 3.96 -9.67 -17.67
C THR A 65 4.77 -9.36 -16.40
N TYR A 66 4.54 -10.11 -15.31
CA TYR A 66 5.25 -9.91 -14.05
C TYR A 66 6.72 -10.31 -14.11
N ARG A 67 7.08 -11.33 -14.92
CA ARG A 67 8.49 -11.65 -15.19
C ARG A 67 9.21 -10.49 -15.88
N ARG A 68 8.57 -9.86 -16.87
CA ARG A 68 9.10 -8.67 -17.55
C ARG A 68 9.19 -7.43 -16.64
N LEU A 69 8.43 -7.42 -15.54
CA LEU A 69 8.51 -6.40 -14.48
C LEU A 69 9.55 -6.74 -13.41
N HIS A 70 10.33 -7.81 -13.57
CA HIS A 70 11.33 -8.26 -12.60
C HIS A 70 10.75 -8.53 -11.22
N ILE A 71 9.62 -9.25 -11.16
CA ILE A 71 8.93 -9.60 -9.91
C ILE A 71 9.82 -10.31 -8.89
N ASP A 72 10.85 -11.01 -9.36
CA ASP A 72 11.85 -11.70 -8.55
C ASP A 72 12.71 -10.74 -7.72
N ARG A 73 12.82 -9.48 -8.13
CA ARG A 73 13.61 -8.42 -7.50
C ARG A 73 12.75 -7.28 -6.96
N ALA A 74 11.44 -7.33 -7.14
CA ALA A 74 10.52 -6.33 -6.60
C ALA A 74 10.44 -6.43 -5.07
N ALA A 75 10.37 -5.29 -4.41
CA ALA A 75 10.15 -5.23 -2.96
C ALA A 75 8.70 -5.51 -2.60
N MET A 76 7.75 -5.04 -3.43
CA MET A 76 6.32 -5.12 -3.13
C MET A 76 5.49 -4.98 -4.40
N VAL A 77 4.34 -5.64 -4.42
CA VAL A 77 3.26 -5.40 -5.39
C VAL A 77 2.06 -4.80 -4.66
N VAL A 78 1.55 -3.70 -5.17
CA VAL A 78 0.38 -2.99 -4.65
C VAL A 78 -0.78 -3.22 -5.62
N VAL A 79 -1.76 -4.01 -5.18
CA VAL A 79 -2.90 -4.46 -5.98
C VAL A 79 -4.16 -3.77 -5.45
N LEU A 80 -4.59 -2.70 -6.13
CA LEU A 80 -5.73 -1.86 -5.73
C LEU A 80 -6.86 -1.88 -6.75
N ASN A 81 -7.02 -2.98 -7.46
CA ASN A 81 -8.14 -3.24 -8.35
C ASN A 81 -9.37 -3.65 -7.52
N ASP A 82 -10.52 -3.87 -8.17
CA ASP A 82 -11.67 -4.49 -7.53
C ASP A 82 -11.32 -5.88 -6.97
N ASP A 83 -12.13 -6.38 -6.04
CA ASP A 83 -11.82 -7.61 -5.27
C ASP A 83 -11.61 -8.84 -6.17
N ILE A 84 -12.39 -8.96 -7.26
CA ILE A 84 -12.29 -10.12 -8.19
C ILE A 84 -11.00 -10.02 -9.00
N THR A 85 -10.74 -8.88 -9.60
CA THR A 85 -9.53 -8.61 -10.38
C THR A 85 -8.29 -8.76 -9.50
N SER A 86 -8.32 -8.20 -8.28
CA SER A 86 -7.24 -8.33 -7.30
C SER A 86 -6.95 -9.79 -6.96
N THR A 87 -7.99 -10.61 -6.75
CA THR A 87 -7.84 -12.04 -6.48
C THR A 87 -7.10 -12.75 -7.62
N ASN A 88 -7.51 -12.51 -8.88
CA ASN A 88 -6.87 -13.12 -10.06
C ASN A 88 -5.40 -12.68 -10.20
N ILE A 89 -5.14 -11.39 -10.04
CA ILE A 89 -3.76 -10.84 -10.06
C ILE A 89 -2.88 -11.52 -9.02
N ILE A 90 -3.38 -11.67 -7.78
CA ILE A 90 -2.64 -12.26 -6.68
C ILE A 90 -2.33 -13.73 -6.98
N PHE A 91 -3.29 -14.51 -7.49
CA PHE A 91 -3.04 -15.87 -7.93
C PHE A 91 -1.97 -15.95 -9.01
N THR A 92 -2.07 -15.11 -10.05
CA THR A 92 -1.09 -15.04 -11.15
C THR A 92 0.32 -14.74 -10.63
N ILE A 93 0.46 -13.82 -9.69
CA ILE A 93 1.75 -13.50 -9.08
C ILE A 93 2.26 -14.69 -8.27
N ARG A 94 1.41 -15.34 -7.48
CA ARG A 94 1.80 -16.48 -6.63
C ARG A 94 2.19 -17.72 -7.41
N GLU A 95 1.71 -17.91 -8.64
CA GLU A 95 2.21 -18.97 -9.53
C GLU A 95 3.73 -18.86 -9.79
N ILE A 96 4.27 -17.65 -9.80
CA ILE A 96 5.66 -17.40 -10.19
C ILE A 96 6.54 -16.87 -9.07
N ASN A 97 5.95 -16.29 -8.03
CA ASN A 97 6.68 -15.73 -6.89
C ASN A 97 5.88 -15.85 -5.59
N ASN A 98 6.30 -16.76 -4.71
CA ASN A 98 5.66 -16.99 -3.41
C ASN A 98 6.17 -16.04 -2.31
N GLY A 99 7.26 -15.30 -2.55
CA GLY A 99 7.95 -14.52 -1.53
C GLY A 99 7.72 -13.02 -1.59
N VAL A 100 7.32 -12.47 -2.74
CA VAL A 100 7.11 -11.03 -2.86
C VAL A 100 5.97 -10.56 -1.94
N VAL A 101 6.16 -9.41 -1.31
CA VAL A 101 5.11 -8.79 -0.49
C VAL A 101 3.99 -8.28 -1.39
N ILE A 102 2.76 -8.71 -1.13
CA ILE A 102 1.56 -8.23 -1.85
C ILE A 102 0.66 -7.52 -0.86
N VAL A 103 0.36 -6.25 -1.17
CA VAL A 103 -0.59 -5.42 -0.42
C VAL A 103 -1.80 -5.18 -1.31
N THR A 104 -2.99 -5.42 -0.79
CA THR A 104 -4.25 -5.19 -1.49
C THR A 104 -5.28 -4.48 -0.61
N ASN A 105 -6.33 -3.94 -1.21
CA ASN A 105 -7.51 -3.43 -0.52
C ASN A 105 -8.66 -4.41 -0.72
N ALA A 106 -9.47 -4.65 0.31
CA ALA A 106 -10.75 -5.30 0.20
C ALA A 106 -11.86 -4.25 0.22
N ASP A 107 -12.70 -4.23 -0.80
CA ASP A 107 -13.85 -3.35 -0.87
C ASP A 107 -15.03 -3.88 -0.05
N ALA A 108 -15.19 -5.21 -0.02
CA ALA A 108 -16.19 -5.88 0.79
C ALA A 108 -15.56 -6.65 1.97
N ASP A 109 -16.28 -6.73 3.10
CA ASP A 109 -15.81 -7.50 4.27
C ASP A 109 -15.65 -8.99 3.94
N ASP A 110 -16.52 -9.55 3.09
CA ASP A 110 -16.50 -10.96 2.67
C ASP A 110 -15.30 -11.29 1.75
N SER A 111 -14.66 -10.28 1.17
CA SER A 111 -13.47 -10.46 0.31
C SER A 111 -12.17 -10.60 1.09
N LEU A 112 -12.15 -10.26 2.39
CA LEU A 112 -10.93 -10.33 3.22
C LEU A 112 -10.29 -11.72 3.19
N ASP A 113 -11.09 -12.73 3.47
CA ASP A 113 -10.62 -14.11 3.55
C ASP A 113 -10.19 -14.63 2.17
N ILE A 114 -10.92 -14.24 1.11
CA ILE A 114 -10.61 -14.64 -0.27
C ILE A 114 -9.26 -14.07 -0.71
N LEU A 115 -9.03 -12.78 -0.49
CA LEU A 115 -7.78 -12.11 -0.82
C LEU A 115 -6.60 -12.64 0.00
N ALA A 116 -6.83 -12.95 1.28
CA ALA A 116 -5.81 -13.58 2.11
C ALA A 116 -5.48 -14.99 1.63
N LEU A 117 -6.50 -15.82 1.30
CA LEU A 117 -6.32 -17.17 0.76
C LEU A 117 -5.68 -17.17 -0.63
N ALA A 118 -5.93 -16.14 -1.45
CA ALA A 118 -5.24 -15.97 -2.73
C ALA A 118 -3.73 -15.74 -2.56
N GLY A 119 -3.29 -15.34 -1.37
CA GLY A 119 -1.88 -15.18 -1.03
C GLY A 119 -1.43 -13.73 -0.82
N SER A 120 -2.35 -12.79 -0.54
CA SER A 120 -1.97 -11.44 -0.11
C SER A 120 -1.15 -11.49 1.18
N THR A 121 -0.12 -10.67 1.27
CA THR A 121 0.63 -10.49 2.52
C THR A 121 -0.14 -9.60 3.49
N HIS A 122 -0.74 -8.53 2.95
CA HIS A 122 -1.57 -7.59 3.73
C HIS A 122 -2.83 -7.25 2.95
N VAL A 123 -3.99 -7.40 3.61
CA VAL A 123 -5.28 -6.95 3.09
C VAL A 123 -5.74 -5.76 3.91
N LEU A 124 -5.92 -4.62 3.26
CA LEU A 124 -6.38 -3.38 3.87
C LEU A 124 -7.87 -3.17 3.59
N GLN A 125 -8.52 -2.28 4.35
CA GLN A 125 -9.89 -1.82 4.13
C GLN A 125 -9.90 -0.29 4.23
N PHE A 126 -9.52 0.40 3.16
CA PHE A 126 -9.36 1.86 3.17
C PHE A 126 -10.63 2.60 3.56
N THR A 127 -11.77 2.20 3.02
CA THR A 127 -13.06 2.82 3.32
C THR A 127 -13.41 2.71 4.81
N LYS A 128 -13.19 1.54 5.40
CA LYS A 128 -13.42 1.29 6.83
C LYS A 128 -12.44 2.06 7.70
N MET A 129 -11.16 2.08 7.34
CA MET A 129 -10.13 2.84 8.05
C MET A 129 -10.46 4.34 8.05
N LEU A 130 -10.83 4.89 6.88
CA LEU A 130 -11.21 6.28 6.75
C LEU A 130 -12.49 6.60 7.53
N GLY A 131 -13.53 5.76 7.40
CA GLY A 131 -14.78 5.91 8.14
C GLY A 131 -14.57 5.93 9.66
N GLN A 132 -13.73 5.02 10.17
CA GLN A 132 -13.37 4.99 11.58
C GLN A 132 -12.57 6.21 12.01
N ALA A 133 -11.65 6.70 11.18
CA ALA A 133 -10.88 7.91 11.46
C ALA A 133 -11.78 9.15 11.52
N LEU A 134 -12.74 9.27 10.61
CA LEU A 134 -13.73 10.36 10.61
C LEU A 134 -14.69 10.27 11.80
N ALA A 135 -15.21 9.08 12.10
CA ALA A 135 -16.11 8.88 13.25
C ALA A 135 -15.44 9.30 14.58
N ARG A 136 -14.15 8.98 14.74
CA ARG A 136 -13.37 9.43 15.90
C ARG A 136 -13.30 10.95 16.02
N ARG A 137 -13.19 11.67 14.89
CA ARG A 137 -13.18 13.15 14.89
C ARG A 137 -14.53 13.77 15.25
N VAL A 138 -15.64 13.14 14.85
CA VAL A 138 -17.00 13.62 15.14
C VAL A 138 -17.35 13.44 16.62
N HIS A 139 -16.90 12.36 17.26
CA HIS A 139 -17.20 12.10 18.68
C HIS A 139 -16.39 12.95 19.65
N GLY A 140 -15.58 13.88 19.18
CA GLY A 140 -14.85 14.87 19.98
C GLY A 140 -14.07 14.24 21.13
N VAL A 141 -12.75 14.25 21.00
CA VAL A 141 -11.78 14.06 22.09
C VAL A 141 -12.09 12.89 23.02
N SER A 142 -12.09 11.67 22.49
CA SER A 142 -11.86 10.53 23.36
C SER A 142 -10.44 10.64 23.89
N MET A 143 -10.27 10.68 25.23
CA MET A 143 -8.97 10.69 25.91
C MET A 143 -8.17 9.39 25.73
N LYS A 144 -8.54 8.56 24.76
CA LYS A 144 -7.88 7.28 24.46
C LYS A 144 -6.94 7.45 23.27
N ALA A 145 -5.80 6.78 23.32
CA ALA A 145 -4.87 6.70 22.22
C ALA A 145 -5.55 6.15 20.96
N ASN A 146 -5.32 6.80 19.82
CA ASN A 146 -5.78 6.33 18.53
C ASN A 146 -4.66 5.56 17.84
N VAL A 147 -4.87 4.31 17.51
CA VAL A 147 -3.97 3.59 16.60
C VAL A 147 -4.17 4.16 15.21
N VAL A 148 -3.14 4.80 14.68
CA VAL A 148 -3.13 5.45 13.37
C VAL A 148 -2.71 4.45 12.30
N GLY A 149 -1.89 3.47 12.67
CA GLY A 149 -1.41 2.41 11.80
C GLY A 149 -0.68 1.32 12.57
N SER A 150 -0.48 0.20 11.91
CA SER A 150 0.41 -0.87 12.37
C SER A 150 1.40 -1.20 11.28
N PHE A 151 2.65 -1.43 11.66
CA PHE A 151 3.68 -1.90 10.75
C PHE A 151 4.42 -3.05 11.45
N ASP A 152 4.18 -4.26 10.99
CA ASP A 152 4.62 -5.49 11.64
C ASP A 152 4.17 -5.53 13.11
N GLN A 153 5.10 -5.56 14.05
CA GLN A 153 4.79 -5.53 15.49
C GLN A 153 4.68 -4.11 16.08
N LEU A 154 4.90 -3.06 15.26
CA LEU A 154 4.82 -1.67 15.67
C LEU A 154 3.41 -1.11 15.49
N LEU A 155 2.82 -0.61 16.56
CA LEU A 155 1.60 0.17 16.53
C LEU A 155 1.97 1.66 16.58
N ILE A 156 1.53 2.41 15.56
CA ILE A 156 1.62 3.86 15.56
C ILE A 156 0.33 4.40 16.16
N ALA A 157 0.43 5.07 17.29
CA ALA A 157 -0.73 5.64 17.96
C ALA A 157 -0.50 7.12 18.28
N GLU A 158 -1.55 7.91 18.14
CA GLU A 158 -1.59 9.30 18.60
C GLU A 158 -2.54 9.42 19.81
N ALA A 159 -2.19 10.27 20.75
CA ALA A 159 -3.04 10.59 21.86
C ALA A 159 -2.91 12.09 22.21
N PRO A 160 -4.04 12.77 22.55
CA PRO A 160 -3.97 14.15 22.99
C PRO A 160 -3.25 14.23 24.34
N ALA A 161 -2.25 15.10 24.43
CA ALA A 161 -1.53 15.35 25.68
C ALA A 161 -2.33 16.22 26.68
N MET A 162 -3.39 16.88 26.22
CA MET A 162 -4.23 17.74 27.07
C MET A 162 -4.94 16.94 28.16
N ARG A 163 -4.92 17.47 29.38
CA ARG A 163 -5.48 16.84 30.60
C ARG A 163 -4.82 15.50 30.97
N THR A 164 -3.59 15.28 30.53
CA THR A 164 -2.77 14.15 30.94
C THR A 164 -1.58 14.65 31.75
N TRP A 165 -0.86 13.74 32.42
CA TRP A 165 0.36 14.06 33.14
C TRP A 165 1.52 14.56 32.23
N LEU A 166 1.34 14.45 30.91
CA LEU A 166 2.29 14.92 29.88
C LEU A 166 2.12 16.41 29.57
N GLN A 167 1.00 17.01 29.92
CA GLN A 167 0.71 18.39 29.60
C GLN A 167 1.75 19.35 30.20
N GLY A 168 2.37 20.16 29.36
CA GLY A 168 3.37 21.14 29.76
C GLY A 168 4.77 20.58 29.99
N LYS A 169 5.00 19.27 29.75
CA LYS A 169 6.31 18.64 29.86
C LYS A 169 6.99 18.50 28.51
N THR A 170 8.31 18.61 28.51
CA THR A 170 9.13 18.21 27.36
C THR A 170 9.20 16.69 27.24
N LEU A 171 9.61 16.17 26.07
CA LEU A 171 9.82 14.74 25.88
C LEU A 171 10.83 14.13 26.87
N ALA A 172 11.87 14.88 27.23
CA ALA A 172 12.86 14.46 28.21
C ALA A 172 12.27 14.32 29.63
N GLU A 173 11.44 15.26 30.03
CA GLU A 173 10.77 15.26 31.34
C GLU A 173 9.67 14.21 31.43
N SER A 174 9.08 13.82 30.29
CA SER A 174 8.00 12.84 30.23
C SER A 174 8.44 11.39 30.49
N ARG A 175 9.74 11.09 30.33
CA ARG A 175 10.34 9.74 30.48
C ARG A 175 9.57 8.63 29.74
N LEU A 176 8.91 8.94 28.61
CA LEU A 176 8.08 7.99 27.86
C LEU A 176 8.82 6.71 27.48
N ARG A 177 10.15 6.78 27.25
CA ARG A 177 10.98 5.60 26.96
C ARG A 177 11.14 4.60 28.10
N GLN A 178 10.77 4.99 29.32
CA GLN A 178 10.92 4.13 30.51
C GLN A 178 9.61 3.43 30.87
N VAL A 179 8.53 3.76 30.20
CA VAL A 179 7.15 3.28 30.48
C VAL A 179 6.64 2.36 29.36
N ALA A 180 7.38 2.24 28.24
CA ALA A 180 7.03 1.40 27.10
C ALA A 180 7.68 0.01 27.20
#